data_1608a00af9211e55ed2b25de4b488423
#
_entry.id   1608a00af9211e55ed2b25de4b488423
#
_cell.length_a   1.000
_cell.length_b   1.000
_cell.length_c   1.000
_cell.angle_alpha   90.00
_cell.angle_beta   90.00
_cell.angle_gamma   90.00
#
_symmetry.space_group_name_H-M   'P 1'
#
loop_
_entity.id
_entity.type
_entity.pdbx_description
1 polymer ?
#
loop_
_entity_poly.entity_id
_entity_poly.type
_entity_poly.pdbx_seq_one_letter_code
_entity_poly.pdbx_strand_id
1 'polypeptide(L)'
;MAVGLLGRKIGMTQVYGEDGNSISVTVIEAGPCFVLQVRTPDRDGYSAVQLGYGEKPRRLASRSERGHVAAISSKRSKARAELKIEPVPKASCEPPRFVREFRLEEGDAAVEVGQKLTLGLLAEERTWMSWAISKVAERPA
;
A
#
# COMPACT_ATOMS: atom_id res chain seq x y z
N MET A 1 -11.37 4.18 11.90
CA MET A 1 -10.63 2.93 11.58
C MET A 1 -9.24 3.29 11.09
N ALA A 2 -8.26 2.44 11.35
CA ALA A 2 -6.92 2.66 10.81
C ALA A 2 -6.87 2.25 9.34
N VAL A 3 -6.06 2.96 8.55
CA VAL A 3 -5.76 2.55 7.17
C VAL A 3 -5.18 1.13 7.19
N GLY A 4 -5.70 0.23 6.35
CA GLY A 4 -5.20 -1.14 6.26
C GLY A 4 -3.73 -1.21 5.82
N LEU A 5 -3.06 -2.33 6.09
CA LEU A 5 -1.71 -2.63 5.62
C LEU A 5 -1.72 -3.78 4.62
N LEU A 6 -0.81 -3.73 3.66
CA LEU A 6 -0.55 -4.85 2.77
C LEU A 6 0.50 -5.78 3.39
N GLY A 7 0.26 -7.08 3.26
CA GLY A 7 1.17 -8.08 3.77
C GLY A 7 1.12 -9.37 2.98
N ARG A 8 2.04 -10.28 3.28
CA ARG A 8 2.14 -11.60 2.68
C ARG A 8 2.09 -12.67 3.76
N LYS A 9 1.24 -13.68 3.58
CA LYS A 9 1.26 -14.87 4.41
C LYS A 9 2.57 -15.63 4.18
N ILE A 10 3.37 -15.83 5.23
CA ILE A 10 4.60 -16.63 5.19
C ILE A 10 4.27 -18.09 5.40
N GLY A 11 3.45 -18.41 6.39
CA GLY A 11 3.11 -19.78 6.75
C GLY A 11 2.24 -19.86 8.00
N MET A 12 2.12 -21.07 8.51
CA MET A 12 1.45 -21.36 9.77
C MET A 12 2.41 -22.08 10.69
N THR A 13 2.31 -21.79 11.98
CA THR A 13 3.10 -22.42 13.03
C THR A 13 2.30 -22.53 14.32
N GLN A 14 2.91 -23.04 15.37
CA GLN A 14 2.34 -23.12 16.70
C GLN A 14 3.17 -22.27 17.66
N VAL A 15 2.50 -21.59 18.57
CA VAL A 15 3.11 -20.84 19.65
C VAL A 15 2.55 -21.41 20.96
N TYR A 16 3.40 -21.55 21.96
CA TYR A 16 2.98 -22.00 23.28
C TYR A 16 2.63 -20.79 24.14
N GLY A 17 1.42 -20.78 24.69
CA GLY A 17 0.99 -19.80 25.65
C GLY A 17 1.66 -19.98 27.01
N GLU A 18 1.48 -19.01 27.91
CA GLU A 18 1.99 -19.08 29.29
C GLU A 18 1.43 -20.29 30.07
N ASP A 19 0.23 -20.73 29.71
CA ASP A 19 -0.44 -21.93 30.28
C ASP A 19 0.09 -23.25 29.70
N GLY A 20 1.11 -23.25 28.83
CA GLY A 20 1.63 -24.42 28.15
C GLY A 20 0.76 -24.96 27.01
N ASN A 21 -0.36 -24.32 26.70
CA ASN A 21 -1.24 -24.71 25.62
C ASN A 21 -0.65 -24.32 24.26
N SER A 22 -0.75 -25.23 23.28
CA SER A 22 -0.34 -24.99 21.90
C SER A 22 -1.44 -24.24 21.13
N ILE A 23 -1.08 -23.06 20.63
CA ILE A 23 -1.97 -22.18 19.85
C ILE A 23 -1.48 -22.17 18.40
N SER A 24 -2.33 -22.56 17.45
CA SER A 24 -2.01 -22.47 16.04
C SER A 24 -2.10 -21.01 15.58
N VAL A 25 -1.05 -20.53 14.91
CA VAL A 25 -0.94 -19.15 14.44
C VAL A 25 -0.57 -19.07 12.97
N THR A 26 -1.06 -18.04 12.29
CA THR A 26 -0.62 -17.70 10.94
C THR A 26 0.38 -16.56 11.01
N VAL A 27 1.53 -16.74 10.38
CA VAL A 27 2.59 -15.72 10.30
C VAL A 27 2.38 -14.89 9.05
N ILE A 28 2.23 -13.58 9.23
CA ILE A 28 2.06 -12.61 8.16
C ILE A 28 3.22 -11.61 8.21
N GLU A 29 3.93 -11.46 7.10
CA GLU A 29 4.89 -10.38 6.89
C GLU A 29 4.12 -9.14 6.43
N ALA A 30 3.97 -8.13 7.27
CA ALA A 30 3.25 -6.92 6.96
C ALA A 30 4.16 -5.70 6.93
N GLY A 31 4.03 -4.89 5.88
CA GLY A 31 4.80 -3.65 5.69
C GLY A 31 6.27 -3.84 5.36
N PRO A 32 7.04 -2.76 5.19
CA PRO A 32 6.55 -1.39 5.12
C PRO A 32 5.74 -1.10 3.85
N CYS A 33 4.67 -0.34 3.98
CA CYS A 33 3.86 0.14 2.86
C CYS A 33 4.12 1.62 2.62
N PHE A 34 4.19 2.04 1.36
CA PHE A 34 4.30 3.45 1.00
C PHE A 34 2.97 3.98 0.49
N VAL A 35 2.60 5.17 0.94
CA VAL A 35 1.44 5.89 0.42
C VAL A 35 1.82 6.50 -0.93
N LEU A 36 1.24 5.98 -2.01
CA LEU A 36 1.56 6.42 -3.36
C LEU A 36 0.72 7.60 -3.80
N GLN A 37 -0.55 7.58 -3.46
CA GLN A 37 -1.52 8.61 -3.83
C GLN A 37 -2.66 8.64 -2.82
N VAL A 38 -3.14 9.84 -2.52
CA VAL A 38 -4.38 10.08 -1.80
C VAL A 38 -5.42 10.56 -2.81
N ARG A 39 -6.57 9.92 -2.84
CA ARG A 39 -7.72 10.31 -3.66
C ARG A 39 -8.69 11.13 -2.85
N THR A 40 -9.18 12.20 -3.44
CA THR A 40 -10.13 13.12 -2.82
C THR A 40 -11.44 13.10 -3.58
N PRO A 41 -12.61 13.32 -2.91
CA PRO A 41 -13.91 13.31 -3.56
C PRO A 41 -14.05 14.37 -4.65
N ASP A 42 -13.42 15.54 -4.48
CA ASP A 42 -13.49 16.65 -5.43
C ASP A 42 -12.87 16.32 -6.80
N ARG A 43 -11.81 15.51 -6.80
CA ARG A 43 -11.07 15.17 -8.00
C ARG A 43 -11.41 13.80 -8.55
N ASP A 44 -11.52 12.82 -7.68
CA ASP A 44 -11.64 11.40 -8.05
C ASP A 44 -13.07 10.85 -7.78
N GLY A 45 -13.95 11.63 -7.10
CA GLY A 45 -15.31 11.24 -6.78
C GLY A 45 -15.46 10.35 -5.55
N TYR A 46 -14.35 10.00 -4.89
CA TYR A 46 -14.33 9.21 -3.66
C TYR A 46 -13.03 9.41 -2.88
N SER A 47 -13.07 9.12 -1.58
CA SER A 47 -11.91 9.17 -0.69
C SER A 47 -11.25 7.80 -0.62
N ALA A 48 -9.95 7.72 -0.92
CA ALA A 48 -9.18 6.49 -0.82
C ALA A 48 -7.68 6.78 -0.72
N VAL A 49 -6.94 5.81 -0.16
CA VAL A 49 -5.48 5.82 -0.12
C VAL A 49 -4.95 4.65 -0.94
N GLN A 50 -4.02 4.95 -1.84
CA GLN A 50 -3.33 3.94 -2.63
C GLN A 50 -2.00 3.58 -1.96
N LEU A 51 -1.87 2.31 -1.57
CA LEU A 51 -0.68 1.77 -0.92
C LEU A 51 0.14 0.91 -1.85
N GLY A 52 1.45 1.06 -1.74
CA GLY A 52 2.44 0.23 -2.42
C GLY A 52 3.16 -0.68 -1.43
N TYR A 53 3.29 -1.96 -1.79
CA TYR A 53 3.98 -2.99 -1.00
C TYR A 53 4.95 -3.80 -1.84
N GLY A 54 6.08 -4.16 -1.25
CA GLY A 54 7.12 -4.96 -1.87
C GLY A 54 7.92 -4.17 -2.91
N GLU A 55 9.22 -4.24 -2.82
CA GLU A 55 10.12 -3.54 -3.72
C GLU A 55 10.23 -4.26 -5.08
N LYS A 56 10.26 -3.50 -6.14
CA LYS A 56 10.49 -3.98 -7.50
C LYS A 56 11.78 -3.37 -8.04
N PRO A 57 12.74 -4.19 -8.49
CA PRO A 57 13.96 -3.66 -9.07
C PRO A 57 13.67 -2.65 -10.20
N ARG A 58 14.33 -1.51 -10.20
CA ARG A 58 14.09 -0.41 -11.16
C ARG A 58 14.19 -0.83 -12.62
N ARG A 59 15.06 -1.81 -12.92
CA ARG A 59 15.24 -2.39 -14.27
C ARG A 59 13.99 -3.11 -14.79
N LEU A 60 13.18 -3.68 -13.87
CA LEU A 60 11.95 -4.41 -14.20
C LEU A 60 10.71 -3.50 -14.20
N ALA A 61 10.85 -2.29 -13.71
CA ALA A 61 9.75 -1.34 -13.65
C ALA A 61 9.61 -0.58 -14.97
N SER A 62 8.40 -0.53 -15.51
CA SER A 62 8.09 0.24 -16.71
C SER A 62 8.24 1.74 -16.44
N ARG A 63 8.34 2.51 -17.53
CA ARG A 63 8.43 3.98 -17.43
C ARG A 63 7.17 4.57 -16.78
N SER A 64 6.01 3.99 -17.02
CA SER A 64 4.74 4.41 -16.43
C SER A 64 4.70 4.16 -14.93
N GLU A 65 5.12 2.97 -14.46
CA GLU A 65 5.21 2.66 -13.02
C GLU A 65 6.16 3.62 -12.30
N ARG A 66 7.35 3.87 -12.88
CA ARG A 66 8.30 4.83 -12.33
C ARG A 66 7.74 6.26 -12.31
N GLY A 67 6.99 6.65 -13.34
CA GLY A 67 6.32 7.96 -13.42
C GLY A 67 5.12 8.09 -12.48
N HIS A 68 4.56 6.98 -12.00
CA HIS A 68 3.52 7.00 -10.98
C HIS A 68 4.07 7.41 -9.62
N VAL A 69 5.17 6.81 -9.21
CA VAL A 69 5.79 7.01 -7.88
C VAL A 69 6.73 8.20 -7.80
N ALA A 70 7.36 8.59 -8.90
CA ALA A 70 8.34 9.67 -8.92
C ALA A 70 8.11 10.63 -10.10
N ALA A 71 8.60 11.85 -9.98
CA ALA A 71 8.58 12.82 -11.05
C ALA A 71 9.59 12.41 -12.14
N ILE A 72 9.11 12.15 -13.36
CA ILE A 72 9.95 11.85 -14.52
C ILE A 72 9.85 13.00 -15.50
N SER A 73 11.00 13.47 -15.99
CA SER A 73 11.03 14.47 -17.06
C SER A 73 10.42 13.88 -18.34
N SER A 74 9.36 14.52 -18.85
CA SER A 74 8.69 14.17 -20.08
C SER A 74 8.25 15.43 -20.81
N LYS A 75 7.96 15.32 -22.12
CA LYS A 75 7.40 16.44 -22.89
C LYS A 75 6.15 17.00 -22.23
N ARG A 76 5.30 16.10 -21.71
CA ARG A 76 4.03 16.45 -21.04
C ARG A 76 4.25 17.18 -19.71
N SER A 77 5.28 16.81 -18.92
CA SER A 77 5.59 17.50 -17.68
C SER A 77 6.14 18.90 -17.94
N LYS A 78 6.93 19.09 -19.01
CA LYS A 78 7.42 20.41 -19.43
C LYS A 78 6.26 21.31 -19.87
N ALA A 79 5.36 20.81 -20.72
CA ALA A 79 4.19 21.57 -21.16
C ALA A 79 3.26 21.96 -19.99
N ARG A 80 3.10 21.09 -18.99
CA ARG A 80 2.33 21.44 -17.77
C ARG A 80 3.02 22.53 -16.94
N ALA A 81 4.35 22.48 -16.83
CA ALA A 81 5.12 23.50 -16.13
C ALA A 81 5.00 24.86 -16.83
N GLU A 82 5.01 24.90 -18.16
CA GLU A 82 4.76 26.13 -18.96
C GLU A 82 3.37 26.70 -18.71
N LEU A 83 2.36 25.84 -18.54
CA LEU A 83 0.98 26.23 -18.23
C LEU A 83 0.75 26.54 -16.75
N LYS A 84 1.81 26.51 -15.90
CA LYS A 84 1.74 26.73 -14.45
C LYS A 84 0.73 25.85 -13.72
N ILE A 85 0.49 24.63 -14.23
CA ILE A 85 -0.38 23.65 -13.58
C ILE A 85 0.43 22.98 -12.48
N GLU A 86 -0.06 23.05 -11.24
CA GLU A 86 0.60 22.43 -10.09
C GLU A 86 0.75 20.90 -10.27
N PRO A 87 1.94 20.36 -10.07
CA PRO A 87 2.17 18.93 -10.15
C PRO A 87 1.50 18.23 -8.95
N VAL A 88 0.83 17.13 -9.21
CA VAL A 88 0.31 16.26 -8.14
C VAL A 88 1.48 15.73 -7.30
N PRO A 89 1.40 15.77 -5.97
CA PRO A 89 2.45 15.26 -5.11
C PRO A 89 2.76 13.80 -5.44
N LYS A 90 4.04 13.44 -5.40
CA LYS A 90 4.55 12.09 -5.70
C LYS A 90 5.22 11.50 -4.47
N ALA A 91 5.07 10.19 -4.30
CA ALA A 91 5.63 9.47 -3.16
C ALA A 91 7.18 9.46 -3.11
N SER A 92 7.83 9.70 -4.26
CA SER A 92 9.30 9.69 -4.39
C SER A 92 9.98 8.43 -3.86
N CYS A 93 9.28 7.29 -3.94
CA CYS A 93 9.78 5.97 -3.56
C CYS A 93 10.15 5.12 -4.78
N GLU A 94 10.74 3.97 -4.55
CA GLU A 94 10.92 2.97 -5.61
C GLU A 94 9.58 2.33 -6.01
N PRO A 95 9.42 1.90 -7.27
CA PRO A 95 8.18 1.30 -7.74
C PRO A 95 7.84 0.04 -6.95
N PRO A 96 6.65 -0.05 -6.34
CA PRO A 96 6.26 -1.22 -5.59
C PRO A 96 5.82 -2.35 -6.53
N ARG A 97 5.88 -3.58 -6.01
CA ARG A 97 5.43 -4.78 -6.73
C ARG A 97 3.90 -4.89 -6.73
N PHE A 98 3.28 -4.55 -5.60
CA PHE A 98 1.84 -4.60 -5.41
C PHE A 98 1.31 -3.21 -5.08
N VAL A 99 0.23 -2.84 -5.74
CA VAL A 99 -0.48 -1.58 -5.51
C VAL A 99 -1.94 -1.92 -5.26
N ARG A 100 -2.50 -1.41 -4.16
CA ARG A 100 -3.91 -1.58 -3.80
C ARG A 100 -4.46 -0.31 -3.19
N GLU A 101 -5.75 -0.11 -3.33
CA GLU A 101 -6.48 1.01 -2.74
C GLU A 101 -7.29 0.56 -1.53
N PHE A 102 -7.30 1.40 -0.52
CA PHE A 102 -8.18 1.31 0.64
C PHE A 102 -9.08 2.53 0.64
N ARG A 103 -10.38 2.30 0.70
CA ARG A 103 -11.34 3.40 0.86
C ARG A 103 -11.22 3.96 2.27
N LEU A 104 -11.26 5.28 2.37
CA LEU A 104 -11.29 5.98 3.64
C LEU A 104 -12.74 6.24 4.02
N GLU A 105 -13.06 5.97 5.29
CA GLU A 105 -14.32 6.34 5.92
C GLU A 105 -14.16 7.68 6.65
N GLU A 106 -15.27 8.32 6.99
CA GLU A 106 -15.26 9.55 7.77
C GLU A 106 -14.69 9.26 9.17
N GLY A 107 -13.61 9.94 9.53
CA GLY A 107 -12.89 9.71 10.80
C GLY A 107 -11.61 8.90 10.70
N ASP A 108 -11.22 8.47 9.50
CA ASP A 108 -9.92 7.82 9.31
C ASP A 108 -8.77 8.84 9.42
N ALA A 109 -7.61 8.34 9.88
CA ALA A 109 -6.42 9.16 10.05
C ALA A 109 -5.99 9.81 8.72
N ALA A 110 -5.67 11.10 8.75
CA ALA A 110 -5.10 11.79 7.62
C ALA A 110 -3.74 11.20 7.26
N VAL A 111 -3.60 10.74 6.03
CA VAL A 111 -2.38 10.10 5.53
C VAL A 111 -1.80 10.95 4.40
N GLU A 112 -0.50 11.18 4.44
CA GLU A 112 0.19 12.00 3.45
C GLU A 112 0.87 11.14 2.37
N VAL A 113 0.97 11.68 1.15
CA VAL A 113 1.68 11.04 0.04
C VAL A 113 3.16 10.92 0.35
N GLY A 114 3.73 9.73 0.18
CA GLY A 114 5.12 9.42 0.51
C GLY A 114 5.34 8.91 1.94
N GLN A 115 4.33 8.94 2.78
CA GLN A 115 4.41 8.40 4.14
C GLN A 115 4.67 6.90 4.12
N LYS A 116 5.53 6.43 5.02
CA LYS A 116 5.83 5.02 5.23
C LYS A 116 4.99 4.47 6.38
N LEU A 117 4.11 3.55 6.08
CA LEU A 117 3.25 2.89 7.06
C LEU A 117 3.89 1.58 7.51
N THR A 118 4.00 1.39 8.82
CA THR A 118 4.56 0.19 9.45
C THR A 118 3.57 -0.43 10.42
N LEU A 119 3.91 -1.59 10.97
CA LEU A 119 3.09 -2.29 11.97
C LEU A 119 2.77 -1.45 13.21
N GLY A 120 3.57 -0.42 13.51
CA GLY A 120 3.29 0.50 14.62
C GLY A 120 1.92 1.16 14.55
N LEU A 121 1.35 1.28 13.34
CA LEU A 121 0.00 1.81 13.13
C LEU A 121 -1.08 0.89 13.74
N LEU A 122 -0.81 -0.40 13.88
CA LEU A 122 -1.73 -1.40 14.43
C LEU A 122 -1.41 -1.77 15.88
N ALA A 123 -0.41 -1.14 16.50
CA ALA A 123 0.06 -1.51 17.85
C ALA A 123 -0.98 -1.31 18.95
N GLU A 124 -1.91 -0.37 18.76
CA GLU A 124 -2.98 -0.06 19.73
C GLU A 124 -4.22 -0.95 19.54
N GLU A 125 -4.33 -1.65 18.41
CA GLU A 125 -5.48 -2.47 18.07
C GLU A 125 -5.26 -3.92 18.55
N ARG A 126 -6.08 -4.40 19.50
CA ARG A 126 -6.00 -5.80 19.98
C ARG A 126 -6.58 -6.80 18.99
N THR A 127 -7.49 -6.36 18.14
CA THR A 127 -8.18 -7.23 17.17
C THR A 127 -8.31 -6.51 15.84
N TRP A 128 -7.86 -7.13 14.78
CA TRP A 128 -7.95 -6.60 13.42
C TRP A 128 -8.40 -7.67 12.45
N MET A 129 -9.17 -7.27 11.44
CA MET A 129 -9.63 -8.17 10.39
C MET A 129 -8.61 -8.27 9.27
N SER A 130 -8.19 -9.49 8.94
CA SER A 130 -7.37 -9.75 7.76
C SER A 130 -8.24 -10.22 6.61
N TRP A 131 -8.20 -9.51 5.48
CA TRP A 131 -8.78 -9.95 4.21
C TRP A 131 -7.69 -10.61 3.39
N ALA A 132 -7.79 -11.91 3.18
CA ALA A 132 -6.91 -12.65 2.29
C ALA A 132 -7.63 -12.92 0.97
N ILE A 133 -7.14 -12.36 -0.13
CA ILE A 133 -7.54 -12.76 -1.47
C ILE A 133 -6.64 -13.94 -1.85
N SER A 134 -7.12 -15.17 -1.69
CA SER A 134 -6.46 -16.32 -2.28
C SER A 134 -6.78 -16.33 -3.78
N LYS A 135 -5.78 -16.13 -4.62
CA LYS A 135 -5.88 -16.58 -6.00
C LYS A 135 -5.86 -18.11 -5.97
N VAL A 136 -7.02 -18.70 -6.09
CA VAL A 136 -7.11 -20.08 -6.57
C VAL A 136 -6.56 -20.04 -7.99
N ALA A 137 -5.38 -20.61 -8.19
CA ALA A 137 -4.89 -20.85 -9.53
C ALA A 137 -5.79 -21.94 -10.13
N GLU A 138 -6.75 -21.55 -10.95
CA GLU A 138 -7.36 -22.46 -11.90
C GLU A 138 -6.23 -22.94 -12.82
N ARG A 139 -5.82 -24.18 -12.64
CA ARG A 139 -5.06 -24.88 -13.67
C ARG A 139 -6.01 -25.12 -14.82
N PRO A 140 -5.74 -24.61 -16.02
CA PRO A 140 -6.47 -25.08 -17.19
C PRO A 140 -6.20 -26.58 -17.36
N ALA A 141 -7.27 -27.33 -17.58
CA ALA A 141 -7.23 -28.74 -17.90
C ALA A 141 -6.50 -28.98 -19.23
#